data_bbb0c0c16247b4ff713f68eb271d4ada
#
_entry.id   bbb0c0c16247b4ff713f68eb271d4ada
#
_cell.length_a   1.000
_cell.length_b   1.000
_cell.length_c   1.000
_cell.angle_alpha   90.00
_cell.angle_beta   90.00
_cell.angle_gamma   90.00
#
_symmetry.space_group_name_H-M   'P 1'
#
loop_
_entity.id
_entity.type
_entity.pdbx_description
1 polymer ?
#
loop_
_entity_poly.entity_id
_entity_poly.type
_entity_poly.pdbx_seq_one_letter_code
_entity_poly.pdbx_strand_id
1 'polypeptide(L)'
;MRHLIDFGDLPRQEWDSLYHRASEIIDAPEKFIDVCRGKVSANLFYEPSTRTNFSFQTAMLRLGGSVFGFADPNSSSVSKGETLKDTVKIVSNYADVIVMRTPWEGAAKAASLYANVPVVNAGDGGHMHPTQTMADLTTITRLRGKVDDLSIGLCGDLKNGRTVHSLIKALAKFQNITFFLISPRELAVPDYVRTFMRENNMRFTEVTGLEAVMPQLDVLYMTRIQKERFVDPVEYERNKGIYVLTRRKLDRAKPDMLILHPLPRVDEITVDVDDDPRAVFSSRPASACSPAWPCWSTWPPSPGGRTGISPPWRSAPSPFAPTPAASPRPSTICPPWSKKSAAWTAAASATRPCDKDTDQPSKDAPVF
;
A
#
# COMPACT_ATOMS: atom_id res chain seq x y z
N MET A 1 1.23 9.03 20.10
CA MET A 1 0.98 9.08 18.66
C MET A 1 0.65 7.67 18.19
N ARG A 2 -0.31 7.51 17.27
CA ARG A 2 -0.64 6.21 16.68
C ARG A 2 -0.05 6.07 15.30
N HIS A 3 0.43 4.86 14.99
CA HIS A 3 0.95 4.46 13.70
C HIS A 3 0.13 3.27 13.20
N LEU A 4 -0.03 3.12 11.89
CA LEU A 4 -0.63 1.95 11.27
C LEU A 4 0.48 1.07 10.67
N ILE A 5 1.06 0.23 11.49
CA ILE A 5 2.19 -0.63 11.10
C ILE A 5 1.73 -2.05 10.80
N ASP A 6 0.96 -2.64 11.71
CA ASP A 6 0.36 -3.95 11.57
C ASP A 6 -1.12 -3.87 11.96
N PHE A 7 -1.96 -4.58 11.24
CA PHE A 7 -3.37 -4.70 11.57
C PHE A 7 -3.57 -5.49 12.87
N GLY A 8 -2.64 -6.38 13.20
CA GLY A 8 -2.62 -7.15 14.44
C GLY A 8 -2.67 -6.28 15.70
N ASP A 9 -2.11 -5.07 15.64
CA ASP A 9 -2.07 -4.13 16.76
C ASP A 9 -3.41 -3.38 16.98
N LEU A 10 -4.39 -3.50 16.06
CA LEU A 10 -5.69 -2.82 16.16
C LEU A 10 -6.71 -3.68 16.91
N PRO A 11 -7.30 -3.23 18.03
CA PRO A 11 -8.46 -3.87 18.66
C PRO A 11 -9.65 -3.95 17.70
N ARG A 12 -10.56 -4.92 17.90
CA ARG A 12 -11.77 -5.09 17.09
C ARG A 12 -12.61 -3.80 17.04
N GLN A 13 -12.80 -3.13 18.18
CA GLN A 13 -13.58 -1.88 18.26
C GLN A 13 -12.95 -0.75 17.41
N GLU A 14 -11.63 -0.71 17.32
CA GLU A 14 -10.95 0.26 16.47
C GLU A 14 -11.15 -0.04 14.99
N TRP A 15 -11.13 -1.32 14.61
CA TRP A 15 -11.50 -1.72 13.26
C TRP A 15 -12.93 -1.28 12.92
N ASP A 16 -13.90 -1.57 13.80
CA ASP A 16 -15.29 -1.22 13.57
C ASP A 16 -15.46 0.30 13.37
N SER A 17 -14.76 1.12 14.16
CA SER A 17 -14.74 2.58 14.00
C SER A 17 -14.15 3.03 12.68
N LEU A 18 -13.03 2.41 12.26
CA LEU A 18 -12.40 2.68 10.97
C LEU A 18 -13.29 2.26 9.80
N TYR A 19 -13.94 1.12 9.90
CA TYR A 19 -14.88 0.63 8.89
C TYR A 19 -16.08 1.57 8.75
N HIS A 20 -16.68 2.03 9.86
CA HIS A 20 -17.79 2.99 9.81
C HIS A 20 -17.38 4.28 9.14
N ARG A 21 -16.23 4.84 9.52
CA ARG A 21 -15.70 6.05 8.87
C ARG A 21 -15.42 5.85 7.39
N ALA A 22 -14.83 4.71 7.02
CA ALA A 22 -14.58 4.36 5.62
C ALA A 22 -15.89 4.27 4.83
N SER A 23 -16.94 3.66 5.41
CA SER A 23 -18.25 3.55 4.79
C SER A 23 -18.90 4.92 4.61
N GLU A 24 -18.87 5.80 5.61
CA GLU A 24 -19.35 7.19 5.50
C GLU A 24 -18.69 7.94 4.34
N ILE A 25 -17.37 7.79 4.18
CA ILE A 25 -16.61 8.44 3.08
C ILE A 25 -16.97 7.86 1.72
N ILE A 26 -17.20 6.54 1.64
CA ILE A 26 -17.63 5.88 0.40
C ILE A 26 -19.04 6.33 0.01
N ASP A 27 -19.94 6.44 0.98
CA ASP A 27 -21.36 6.71 0.74
C ASP A 27 -21.65 8.21 0.50
N ALA A 28 -20.81 9.11 1.04
CA ALA A 28 -20.99 10.57 0.91
C ALA A 28 -19.63 11.29 0.85
N PRO A 29 -18.81 11.04 -0.22
CA PRO A 29 -17.45 11.57 -0.32
C PRO A 29 -17.38 13.10 -0.32
N GLU A 30 -18.43 13.76 -0.80
CA GLU A 30 -18.55 15.23 -0.86
C GLU A 30 -18.51 15.88 0.54
N LYS A 31 -18.87 15.16 1.60
CA LYS A 31 -18.82 15.68 2.98
C LYS A 31 -17.40 15.74 3.54
N PHE A 32 -16.45 15.14 2.86
CA PHE A 32 -15.08 14.94 3.35
C PHE A 32 -14.01 15.69 2.54
N ILE A 33 -14.39 16.47 1.53
CA ILE A 33 -13.47 17.14 0.59
C ILE A 33 -12.48 18.12 1.23
N ASP A 34 -12.74 18.55 2.46
CA ASP A 34 -11.92 19.55 3.18
C ASP A 34 -11.37 19.02 4.52
N VAL A 35 -11.57 17.74 4.85
CA VAL A 35 -11.16 17.17 6.14
C VAL A 35 -9.65 17.23 6.36
N CYS A 36 -8.86 17.16 5.30
CA CYS A 36 -7.41 17.29 5.33
C CYS A 36 -6.90 18.63 4.79
N ARG A 37 -7.73 19.67 4.73
CA ARG A 37 -7.29 21.01 4.30
C ARG A 37 -6.10 21.49 5.14
N GLY A 38 -5.02 21.89 4.47
CA GLY A 38 -3.77 22.32 5.10
C GLY A 38 -2.92 21.20 5.69
N LYS A 39 -3.31 19.92 5.49
CA LYS A 39 -2.52 18.75 5.85
C LYS A 39 -1.68 18.26 4.70
N VAL A 40 -0.53 17.69 5.01
CA VAL A 40 0.45 17.21 4.04
C VAL A 40 0.80 15.75 4.32
N SER A 41 0.70 14.90 3.29
CA SER A 41 1.19 13.52 3.31
C SER A 41 2.53 13.41 2.62
N ALA A 42 3.49 12.74 3.26
CA ALA A 42 4.74 12.34 2.62
C ALA A 42 4.66 10.87 2.19
N ASN A 43 4.74 10.62 0.89
CA ASN A 43 4.71 9.26 0.33
C ASN A 43 6.15 8.79 0.00
N LEU A 44 6.71 7.92 0.85
CA LEU A 44 8.08 7.44 0.76
C LEU A 44 8.10 5.99 0.23
N PHE A 45 8.28 5.82 -1.07
CA PHE A 45 8.23 4.53 -1.74
C PHE A 45 9.65 4.07 -2.12
N TYR A 46 10.23 3.24 -1.25
CA TYR A 46 11.54 2.59 -1.48
C TYR A 46 11.43 1.35 -2.37
N GLU A 47 10.20 0.87 -2.61
CA GLU A 47 9.87 -0.23 -3.52
C GLU A 47 8.82 0.26 -4.52
N PRO A 48 9.00 0.05 -5.84
CA PRO A 48 8.04 0.50 -6.85
C PRO A 48 6.62 -0.04 -6.61
N SER A 49 5.64 0.83 -6.62
CA SER A 49 4.23 0.45 -6.50
C SER A 49 3.31 1.54 -7.03
N THR A 50 2.95 1.46 -8.29
CA THR A 50 2.10 2.46 -8.96
C THR A 50 0.73 2.59 -8.30
N ARG A 51 0.00 1.49 -8.14
CA ARG A 51 -1.36 1.51 -7.60
C ARG A 51 -1.41 2.00 -6.16
N THR A 52 -0.56 1.47 -5.28
CA THR A 52 -0.55 1.86 -3.87
C THR A 52 -0.19 3.33 -3.72
N ASN A 53 0.83 3.81 -4.44
CA ASN A 53 1.23 5.21 -4.38
C ASN A 53 0.11 6.13 -4.87
N PHE A 54 -0.49 5.86 -6.04
CA PHE A 54 -1.58 6.67 -6.57
C PHE A 54 -2.83 6.63 -5.68
N SER A 55 -3.14 5.49 -5.03
CA SER A 55 -4.30 5.43 -4.13
C SER A 55 -4.11 6.32 -2.90
N PHE A 56 -2.91 6.36 -2.29
CA PHE A 56 -2.64 7.26 -1.17
C PHE A 56 -2.62 8.72 -1.59
N GLN A 57 -2.01 9.04 -2.74
CA GLN A 57 -2.02 10.40 -3.28
C GLN A 57 -3.46 10.88 -3.55
N THR A 58 -4.24 10.07 -4.27
CA THR A 58 -5.62 10.39 -4.61
C THR A 58 -6.49 10.56 -3.35
N ALA A 59 -6.30 9.70 -2.35
CA ALA A 59 -7.04 9.79 -1.10
C ALA A 59 -6.78 11.14 -0.41
N MET A 60 -5.51 11.52 -0.25
CA MET A 60 -5.15 12.79 0.40
C MET A 60 -5.66 14.00 -0.36
N LEU A 61 -5.54 14.00 -1.70
CA LEU A 61 -6.02 15.08 -2.56
C LEU A 61 -7.55 15.22 -2.51
N ARG A 62 -8.29 14.10 -2.53
CA ARG A 62 -9.77 14.12 -2.43
C ARG A 62 -10.28 14.63 -1.09
N LEU A 63 -9.46 14.58 -0.06
CA LEU A 63 -9.77 15.11 1.27
C LEU A 63 -9.33 16.57 1.45
N GLY A 64 -8.83 17.22 0.39
CA GLY A 64 -8.39 18.62 0.42
C GLY A 64 -6.98 18.83 0.94
N GLY A 65 -6.19 17.77 1.14
CA GLY A 65 -4.79 17.85 1.56
C GLY A 65 -3.81 17.95 0.40
N SER A 66 -2.52 17.95 0.72
CA SER A 66 -1.41 17.99 -0.23
C SER A 66 -0.52 16.76 -0.08
N VAL A 67 0.24 16.42 -1.14
CA VAL A 67 1.13 15.26 -1.15
C VAL A 67 2.47 15.64 -1.72
N PHE A 68 3.55 15.14 -1.10
CA PHE A 68 4.88 15.09 -1.71
C PHE A 68 5.53 13.73 -1.43
N GLY A 69 6.69 13.46 -1.99
CA GLY A 69 7.45 12.25 -1.74
C GLY A 69 8.17 11.75 -2.98
N PHE A 70 8.61 10.50 -2.92
CA PHE A 70 9.29 9.85 -4.05
C PHE A 70 8.70 8.44 -4.29
N ALA A 71 8.77 8.01 -5.55
CA ALA A 71 8.36 6.67 -6.00
C ALA A 71 9.56 5.76 -6.31
N ASP A 72 10.77 6.35 -6.35
CA ASP A 72 12.05 5.69 -6.55
C ASP A 72 13.06 6.28 -5.56
N PRO A 73 13.68 5.46 -4.68
CA PRO A 73 14.68 5.92 -3.72
C PRO A 73 15.91 6.54 -4.40
N ASN A 74 16.25 6.14 -5.63
CA ASN A 74 17.37 6.69 -6.38
C ASN A 74 17.18 8.16 -6.74
N SER A 75 15.95 8.67 -6.75
CA SER A 75 15.63 10.09 -6.96
C SER A 75 15.70 10.93 -5.69
N SER A 76 16.11 10.37 -4.57
CA SER A 76 16.15 11.01 -3.25
C SER A 76 17.55 11.00 -2.63
N SER A 77 17.70 11.58 -1.44
CA SER A 77 18.95 11.56 -0.66
C SER A 77 19.40 10.14 -0.24
N VAL A 78 18.51 9.16 -0.34
CA VAL A 78 18.83 7.74 -0.12
C VAL A 78 19.96 7.28 -1.05
N SER A 79 19.98 7.74 -2.30
CA SER A 79 21.05 7.45 -3.26
C SER A 79 22.43 7.96 -2.84
N LYS A 80 22.48 8.91 -1.89
CA LYS A 80 23.70 9.45 -1.29
C LYS A 80 24.09 8.77 0.02
N GLY A 81 23.33 7.73 0.44
CA GLY A 81 23.57 6.99 1.68
C GLY A 81 22.82 7.54 2.90
N GLU A 82 21.79 8.39 2.72
CA GLU A 82 20.97 8.85 3.85
C GLU A 82 20.24 7.68 4.50
N THR A 83 20.33 7.61 5.83
CA THR A 83 19.70 6.51 6.58
C THR A 83 18.18 6.68 6.64
N LEU A 84 17.44 5.57 6.81
CA LEU A 84 16.00 5.60 7.05
C LEU A 84 15.63 6.51 8.23
N LYS A 85 16.42 6.46 9.31
CA LYS A 85 16.21 7.27 10.50
C LYS A 85 16.29 8.77 10.19
N ASP A 86 17.29 9.19 9.43
CA ASP A 86 17.49 10.61 9.11
C ASP A 86 16.41 11.09 8.13
N THR A 87 16.11 10.31 7.09
CA THR A 87 14.99 10.60 6.17
C THR A 87 13.69 10.80 6.93
N VAL A 88 13.35 9.88 7.83
CA VAL A 88 12.07 9.94 8.59
C VAL A 88 12.04 11.15 9.51
N LYS A 89 13.15 11.47 10.20
CA LYS A 89 13.23 12.65 11.07
C LYS A 89 13.05 13.96 10.30
N ILE A 90 13.72 14.08 9.17
CA ILE A 90 13.64 15.29 8.33
C ILE A 90 12.24 15.43 7.74
N VAL A 91 11.72 14.36 7.13
CA VAL A 91 10.39 14.37 6.51
C VAL A 91 9.28 14.64 7.53
N SER A 92 9.44 14.18 8.78
CA SER A 92 8.49 14.46 9.86
C SER A 92 8.31 15.97 10.16
N ASN A 93 9.25 16.83 9.73
CA ASN A 93 9.13 18.28 9.89
C ASN A 93 8.31 18.92 8.76
N TYR A 94 8.11 18.22 7.65
CA TYR A 94 7.45 18.75 6.46
C TYR A 94 6.03 18.19 6.26
N ALA A 95 5.73 17.03 6.89
CA ALA A 95 4.48 16.34 6.72
C ALA A 95 3.69 16.20 8.02
N ASP A 96 2.39 16.00 7.89
CA ASP A 96 1.50 15.63 9.01
C ASP A 96 1.38 14.12 9.15
N VAL A 97 1.81 13.37 8.11
CA VAL A 97 1.78 11.90 8.09
C VAL A 97 2.77 11.38 7.05
N ILE A 98 3.35 10.23 7.33
CA ILE A 98 4.25 9.51 6.41
C ILE A 98 3.58 8.21 5.98
N VAL A 99 3.45 8.01 4.67
CA VAL A 99 3.08 6.75 4.05
C VAL A 99 4.35 6.11 3.51
N MET A 100 4.66 4.91 3.99
CA MET A 100 5.93 4.26 3.67
C MET A 100 5.72 2.90 3.04
N ARG A 101 6.42 2.63 1.94
CA ARG A 101 6.55 1.31 1.34
C ARG A 101 8.01 0.96 1.15
N THR A 102 8.43 -0.21 1.63
CA THR A 102 9.83 -0.62 1.63
C THR A 102 10.00 -2.09 1.21
N PRO A 103 11.15 -2.48 0.64
CA PRO A 103 11.49 -3.89 0.43
C PRO A 103 11.91 -4.60 1.73
N TRP A 104 12.22 -3.85 2.81
CA TRP A 104 12.74 -4.40 4.05
C TRP A 104 11.62 -4.62 5.07
N GLU A 105 11.57 -5.84 5.58
CA GLU A 105 10.62 -6.24 6.64
C GLU A 105 10.89 -5.47 7.94
N GLY A 106 9.83 -4.98 8.58
CA GLY A 106 9.93 -4.21 9.82
C GLY A 106 10.39 -2.76 9.66
N ALA A 107 10.77 -2.30 8.45
CA ALA A 107 11.25 -0.93 8.25
C ALA A 107 10.21 0.14 8.63
N ALA A 108 8.93 -0.10 8.37
CA ALA A 108 7.86 0.82 8.79
C ALA A 108 7.77 0.90 10.33
N LYS A 109 8.00 -0.22 11.03
CA LYS A 109 8.06 -0.23 12.50
C LYS A 109 9.28 0.55 13.00
N ALA A 110 10.45 0.33 12.41
CA ALA A 110 11.65 1.08 12.74
C ALA A 110 11.45 2.59 12.50
N ALA A 111 10.85 2.97 11.37
CA ALA A 111 10.51 4.37 11.06
C ALA A 111 9.60 4.99 12.13
N SER A 112 8.61 4.26 12.63
CA SER A 112 7.68 4.74 13.65
C SER A 112 8.35 5.12 14.97
N LEU A 113 9.53 4.57 15.27
CA LEU A 113 10.30 4.91 16.48
C LEU A 113 10.99 6.29 16.38
N TYR A 114 11.20 6.80 15.18
CA TYR A 114 11.90 8.05 14.91
C TYR A 114 10.99 9.16 14.37
N ALA A 115 9.80 8.82 13.92
CA ALA A 115 8.85 9.77 13.37
C ALA A 115 8.18 10.63 14.44
N ASN A 116 8.02 11.92 14.16
CA ASN A 116 7.24 12.86 14.97
C ASN A 116 5.79 12.99 14.46
N VAL A 117 5.44 12.25 13.43
CA VAL A 117 4.10 12.20 12.81
C VAL A 117 3.67 10.74 12.62
N PRO A 118 2.37 10.44 12.44
CA PRO A 118 1.92 9.10 12.15
C PRO A 118 2.64 8.48 10.95
N VAL A 119 2.98 7.19 11.07
CA VAL A 119 3.52 6.37 9.98
C VAL A 119 2.49 5.32 9.58
N VAL A 120 2.25 5.20 8.29
CA VAL A 120 1.36 4.21 7.67
C VAL A 120 2.20 3.25 6.84
N ASN A 121 2.14 1.97 7.17
CA ASN A 121 2.78 0.90 6.41
C ASN A 121 1.97 0.60 5.13
N ALA A 122 2.51 0.97 3.98
CA ALA A 122 1.95 0.68 2.66
C ALA A 122 2.55 -0.59 2.02
N GLY A 123 3.18 -1.43 2.84
CA GLY A 123 3.82 -2.70 2.49
C GLY A 123 5.30 -2.72 2.82
N ASP A 124 5.75 -3.70 3.62
CA ASP A 124 7.13 -3.89 4.03
C ASP A 124 7.63 -5.31 3.66
N GLY A 125 8.40 -5.40 2.60
CA GLY A 125 8.98 -6.67 2.13
C GLY A 125 7.94 -7.75 1.85
N GLY A 126 8.17 -8.95 2.36
CA GLY A 126 7.24 -10.08 2.35
C GLY A 126 6.31 -10.13 3.57
N HIS A 127 6.44 -9.20 4.51
CA HIS A 127 5.87 -9.29 5.86
C HIS A 127 4.41 -8.82 5.95
N MET A 128 4.12 -7.51 5.81
CA MET A 128 2.79 -6.96 6.07
C MET A 128 2.32 -5.96 5.01
N HIS A 129 0.98 -5.89 4.86
CA HIS A 129 0.31 -4.86 4.06
C HIS A 129 -1.03 -4.48 4.70
N PRO A 130 -1.02 -3.79 5.84
CA PRO A 130 -2.24 -3.53 6.64
C PRO A 130 -3.31 -2.78 5.88
N THR A 131 -2.94 -1.86 5.00
CA THR A 131 -3.90 -1.06 4.22
C THR A 131 -4.60 -1.88 3.14
N GLN A 132 -3.94 -2.91 2.57
CA GLN A 132 -4.61 -3.87 1.70
C GLN A 132 -5.62 -4.70 2.48
N THR A 133 -5.24 -5.17 3.67
CA THR A 133 -6.13 -5.90 4.57
C THR A 133 -7.38 -5.08 4.93
N MET A 134 -7.21 -3.78 5.22
CA MET A 134 -8.36 -2.89 5.48
C MET A 134 -9.29 -2.79 4.27
N ALA A 135 -8.74 -2.69 3.07
CA ALA A 135 -9.54 -2.67 1.83
C ALA A 135 -10.29 -3.98 1.61
N ASP A 136 -9.63 -5.11 1.87
CA ASP A 136 -10.23 -6.45 1.74
C ASP A 136 -11.37 -6.64 2.75
N LEU A 137 -11.15 -6.35 4.03
CA LEU A 137 -12.17 -6.44 5.07
C LEU A 137 -13.33 -5.48 4.83
N THR A 138 -13.06 -4.25 4.38
CA THR A 138 -14.12 -3.29 4.01
C THR A 138 -14.98 -3.86 2.88
N THR A 139 -14.36 -4.43 1.86
CA THR A 139 -15.06 -5.04 0.73
C THR A 139 -15.93 -6.22 1.19
N ILE A 140 -15.37 -7.13 2.00
CA ILE A 140 -16.11 -8.27 2.55
C ILE A 140 -17.29 -7.78 3.39
N THR A 141 -17.05 -6.84 4.31
CA THR A 141 -18.11 -6.34 5.20
C THR A 141 -19.22 -5.66 4.42
N ARG A 142 -18.91 -4.84 3.41
CA ARG A 142 -19.93 -4.15 2.60
C ARG A 142 -20.78 -5.10 1.77
N LEU A 143 -20.19 -6.17 1.24
CA LEU A 143 -20.87 -7.09 0.32
C LEU A 143 -21.54 -8.27 1.04
N ARG A 144 -21.01 -8.71 2.18
CA ARG A 144 -21.53 -9.82 2.99
C ARG A 144 -22.28 -9.37 4.25
N GLY A 145 -22.18 -8.09 4.60
CA GLY A 145 -22.76 -7.54 5.83
C GLY A 145 -21.96 -7.83 7.11
N LYS A 146 -21.08 -8.84 7.09
CA LYS A 146 -20.25 -9.26 8.22
C LYS A 146 -18.99 -9.94 7.74
N VAL A 147 -18.02 -10.11 8.64
CA VAL A 147 -16.80 -10.90 8.43
C VAL A 147 -16.81 -12.20 9.24
N ASP A 148 -17.57 -12.23 10.32
CA ASP A 148 -17.72 -13.43 11.16
C ASP A 148 -18.46 -14.56 10.41
N ASP A 149 -18.25 -15.82 10.82
CA ASP A 149 -18.89 -17.03 10.27
C ASP A 149 -18.58 -17.31 8.79
N LEU A 150 -17.39 -17.01 8.30
CA LEU A 150 -16.99 -17.19 6.90
C LEU A 150 -16.03 -18.37 6.70
N SER A 151 -16.20 -19.03 5.55
CA SER A 151 -15.22 -19.97 5.00
C SER A 151 -14.38 -19.25 3.95
N ILE A 152 -13.09 -19.09 4.19
CA ILE A 152 -12.18 -18.29 3.37
C ILE A 152 -11.10 -19.19 2.75
N GLY A 153 -11.06 -19.25 1.43
CA GLY A 153 -9.99 -19.89 0.67
C GLY A 153 -8.89 -18.88 0.34
N LEU A 154 -7.67 -19.16 0.76
CA LEU A 154 -6.47 -18.41 0.37
C LEU A 154 -5.70 -19.26 -0.63
N CYS A 155 -5.56 -18.81 -1.88
CA CYS A 155 -5.07 -19.64 -2.98
C CYS A 155 -3.89 -19.00 -3.71
N GLY A 156 -2.82 -19.79 -3.92
CA GLY A 156 -1.64 -19.40 -4.68
C GLY A 156 -0.35 -19.43 -3.90
N ASP A 157 0.44 -18.34 -3.95
CA ASP A 157 1.68 -18.20 -3.19
C ASP A 157 1.40 -17.73 -1.76
N LEU A 158 1.23 -18.68 -0.85
CA LEU A 158 0.97 -18.39 0.56
C LEU A 158 2.26 -18.19 1.35
N LYS A 159 3.41 -18.61 0.80
CA LYS A 159 4.73 -18.46 1.43
C LYS A 159 5.20 -17.00 1.42
N ASN A 160 5.10 -16.34 0.26
CA ASN A 160 5.59 -14.98 0.05
C ASN A 160 4.46 -13.94 0.05
N GLY A 161 3.22 -14.38 0.27
CA GLY A 161 2.02 -13.56 0.18
C GLY A 161 1.79 -12.66 1.39
N ARG A 162 2.49 -11.52 1.51
CA ARG A 162 2.30 -10.56 2.63
C ARG A 162 0.85 -10.14 2.86
N THR A 163 0.06 -10.06 1.82
CA THR A 163 -1.38 -9.74 1.93
C THR A 163 -2.15 -10.87 2.59
N VAL A 164 -1.78 -12.12 2.32
CA VAL A 164 -2.31 -13.31 2.98
C VAL A 164 -1.96 -13.30 4.47
N HIS A 165 -0.70 -13.07 4.82
CA HIS A 165 -0.24 -13.04 6.21
C HIS A 165 -0.94 -11.94 7.01
N SER A 166 -1.04 -10.73 6.44
CA SER A 166 -1.79 -9.63 7.05
C SER A 166 -3.27 -9.95 7.23
N LEU A 167 -3.90 -10.57 6.22
CA LEU A 167 -5.31 -10.92 6.27
C LEU A 167 -5.59 -12.00 7.32
N ILE A 168 -4.75 -13.03 7.41
CA ILE A 168 -4.86 -14.07 8.45
C ILE A 168 -4.78 -13.45 9.85
N LYS A 169 -3.78 -12.57 10.09
CA LYS A 169 -3.64 -11.90 11.40
C LYS A 169 -4.84 -11.03 11.74
N ALA A 170 -5.39 -10.31 10.77
CA ALA A 170 -6.56 -9.50 10.98
C ALA A 170 -7.81 -10.32 11.31
N LEU A 171 -8.01 -11.42 10.56
CA LEU A 171 -9.15 -12.32 10.70
C LEU A 171 -9.15 -13.11 12.03
N ALA A 172 -8.01 -13.21 12.70
CA ALA A 172 -7.94 -13.77 14.07
C ALA A 172 -8.81 -13.01 15.10
N LYS A 173 -9.23 -11.78 14.78
CA LYS A 173 -10.10 -10.95 15.64
C LYS A 173 -11.59 -11.16 15.39
N PHE A 174 -11.92 -11.99 14.41
CA PHE A 174 -13.30 -12.32 14.02
C PHE A 174 -13.66 -13.74 14.45
N GLN A 175 -14.96 -14.01 14.60
CA GLN A 175 -15.42 -15.26 15.13
C GLN A 175 -15.76 -16.27 14.02
N ASN A 176 -15.57 -17.55 14.32
CA ASN A 176 -16.00 -18.67 13.48
C ASN A 176 -15.48 -18.64 12.03
N ILE A 177 -14.27 -18.13 11.79
CA ILE A 177 -13.63 -18.19 10.49
C ILE A 177 -13.03 -19.59 10.26
N THR A 178 -13.27 -20.15 9.09
CA THR A 178 -12.63 -21.38 8.64
C THR A 178 -11.77 -21.08 7.43
N PHE A 179 -10.50 -21.44 7.51
CA PHE A 179 -9.53 -21.19 6.43
C PHE A 179 -9.25 -22.47 5.63
N PHE A 180 -9.25 -22.32 4.32
CA PHE A 180 -8.68 -23.29 3.39
C PHE A 180 -7.42 -22.69 2.78
N LEU A 181 -6.25 -23.24 3.16
CA LEU A 181 -4.95 -22.79 2.67
C LEU A 181 -4.58 -23.62 1.45
N ILE A 182 -4.78 -23.05 0.27
CA ILE A 182 -4.74 -23.74 -1.03
C ILE A 182 -3.42 -23.38 -1.72
N SER A 183 -2.45 -24.26 -1.66
CA SER A 183 -1.12 -24.02 -2.24
C SER A 183 -0.37 -25.33 -2.53
N PRO A 184 0.61 -25.33 -3.45
CA PRO A 184 1.61 -26.39 -3.50
C PRO A 184 2.39 -26.42 -2.17
N ARG A 185 3.02 -27.53 -1.85
CA ARG A 185 3.78 -27.69 -0.60
C ARG A 185 4.91 -26.68 -0.46
N GLU A 186 5.57 -26.34 -1.56
CA GLU A 186 6.70 -25.41 -1.65
C GLU A 186 6.28 -23.96 -1.38
N LEU A 187 5.01 -23.64 -1.61
CA LEU A 187 4.42 -22.32 -1.43
C LEU A 187 3.42 -22.25 -0.28
N ALA A 188 3.43 -23.25 0.60
CA ALA A 188 2.58 -23.26 1.78
C ALA A 188 2.93 -22.13 2.75
N VAL A 189 1.98 -21.74 3.60
CA VAL A 189 2.22 -20.71 4.62
C VAL A 189 3.44 -21.04 5.47
N PRO A 190 4.28 -20.07 5.85
CA PRO A 190 5.44 -20.28 6.74
C PRO A 190 5.02 -20.78 8.12
N ASP A 191 5.95 -21.45 8.82
CA ASP A 191 5.67 -22.03 10.14
C ASP A 191 5.24 -21.00 11.19
N TYR A 192 5.75 -19.77 11.12
CA TYR A 192 5.34 -18.72 12.05
C TYR A 192 3.85 -18.33 11.86
N VAL A 193 3.32 -18.43 10.64
CA VAL A 193 1.90 -18.18 10.36
C VAL A 193 1.05 -19.35 10.90
N ARG A 194 1.49 -20.61 10.68
CA ARG A 194 0.81 -21.78 11.25
C ARG A 194 0.78 -21.74 12.78
N THR A 195 1.90 -21.37 13.38
CA THR A 195 2.02 -21.23 14.85
C THR A 195 1.06 -20.16 15.34
N PHE A 196 1.05 -18.97 14.71
CA PHE A 196 0.10 -17.91 15.02
C PHE A 196 -1.35 -18.39 14.93
N MET A 197 -1.73 -19.10 13.85
CA MET A 197 -3.09 -19.61 13.67
C MET A 197 -3.49 -20.60 14.78
N ARG A 198 -2.57 -21.49 15.19
CA ARG A 198 -2.81 -22.46 16.27
C ARG A 198 -2.95 -21.77 17.63
N GLU A 199 -2.06 -20.83 17.94
CA GLU A 199 -2.10 -20.05 19.19
C GLU A 199 -3.38 -19.22 19.34
N ASN A 200 -3.95 -18.78 18.22
CA ASN A 200 -5.22 -18.04 18.20
C ASN A 200 -6.45 -18.94 17.98
N ASN A 201 -6.31 -20.27 18.10
CA ASN A 201 -7.39 -21.25 17.96
C ASN A 201 -8.17 -21.12 16.62
N MET A 202 -7.49 -20.72 15.53
CA MET A 202 -8.09 -20.56 14.22
C MET A 202 -8.27 -21.91 13.56
N ARG A 203 -9.43 -22.14 12.93
CA ARG A 203 -9.71 -23.36 12.18
C ARG A 203 -9.12 -23.24 10.79
N PHE A 204 -8.21 -24.12 10.41
CA PHE A 204 -7.62 -24.13 9.07
C PHE A 204 -7.32 -25.55 8.57
N THR A 205 -7.38 -25.70 7.27
CA THR A 205 -7.03 -26.94 6.55
C THR A 205 -6.14 -26.57 5.37
N GLU A 206 -4.98 -27.25 5.27
CA GLU A 206 -4.09 -27.12 4.10
C GLU A 206 -4.51 -28.11 3.02
N VAL A 207 -4.71 -27.61 1.82
CA VAL A 207 -5.14 -28.43 0.66
C VAL A 207 -4.36 -28.01 -0.59
N THR A 208 -4.24 -28.95 -1.53
CA THR A 208 -3.57 -28.70 -2.81
C THR A 208 -4.55 -28.48 -3.98
N GLY A 209 -5.83 -28.82 -3.81
CA GLY A 209 -6.83 -28.73 -4.87
C GLY A 209 -7.85 -27.63 -4.59
N LEU A 210 -7.92 -26.61 -5.45
CA LEU A 210 -8.89 -25.51 -5.35
C LEU A 210 -10.33 -26.03 -5.53
N GLU A 211 -10.55 -26.87 -6.52
CA GLU A 211 -11.89 -27.35 -6.91
C GLU A 211 -12.55 -28.20 -5.82
N ALA A 212 -11.76 -28.86 -4.98
CA ALA A 212 -12.28 -29.71 -3.91
C ALA A 212 -12.98 -28.93 -2.79
N VAL A 213 -12.54 -27.70 -2.56
CA VAL A 213 -13.06 -26.84 -1.48
C VAL A 213 -13.97 -25.71 -1.99
N MET A 214 -13.99 -25.49 -3.30
CA MET A 214 -14.76 -24.40 -3.95
C MET A 214 -16.23 -24.31 -3.47
N PRO A 215 -17.00 -25.42 -3.34
CA PRO A 215 -18.39 -25.35 -2.90
C PRO A 215 -18.57 -24.87 -1.45
N GLN A 216 -17.50 -24.87 -0.66
CA GLN A 216 -17.55 -24.50 0.77
C GLN A 216 -17.23 -23.01 0.98
N LEU A 217 -16.59 -22.35 0.01
CA LEU A 217 -16.04 -21.03 0.18
C LEU A 217 -17.11 -19.93 0.13
N ASP A 218 -17.03 -18.99 1.05
CA ASP A 218 -17.73 -17.71 1.04
C ASP A 218 -16.86 -16.60 0.42
N VAL A 219 -15.55 -16.72 0.59
CA VAL A 219 -14.55 -15.82 0.02
C VAL A 219 -13.41 -16.64 -0.57
N LEU A 220 -13.06 -16.37 -1.81
CA LEU A 220 -11.86 -16.87 -2.45
C LEU A 220 -10.87 -15.72 -2.66
N TYR A 221 -9.74 -15.78 -1.98
CA TYR A 221 -8.65 -14.82 -2.12
C TYR A 221 -7.54 -15.42 -2.97
N MET A 222 -7.46 -14.99 -4.22
CA MET A 222 -6.45 -15.46 -5.16
C MET A 222 -5.19 -14.60 -5.04
N THR A 223 -4.02 -15.24 -5.13
CA THR A 223 -2.73 -14.55 -5.22
C THR A 223 -1.93 -15.07 -6.40
N ARG A 224 -1.15 -14.20 -7.03
CA ARG A 224 -0.21 -14.61 -8.05
C ARG A 224 1.00 -15.32 -7.46
N ILE A 225 1.63 -16.20 -8.21
CA ILE A 225 2.93 -16.75 -7.88
C ILE A 225 4.00 -15.71 -8.25
N GLN A 226 4.78 -15.25 -7.24
CA GLN A 226 5.67 -14.10 -7.35
C GLN A 226 7.04 -14.54 -7.92
N LYS A 227 7.23 -14.44 -9.25
CA LYS A 227 8.47 -14.81 -9.94
C LYS A 227 9.71 -14.19 -9.29
N GLU A 228 9.60 -12.95 -8.89
CA GLU A 228 10.67 -12.15 -8.27
C GLU A 228 11.14 -12.66 -6.89
N ARG A 229 10.44 -13.64 -6.32
CA ARG A 229 10.78 -14.25 -5.02
C ARG A 229 11.45 -15.61 -5.14
N PHE A 230 11.51 -16.17 -6.35
CA PHE A 230 12.19 -17.45 -6.58
C PHE A 230 13.67 -17.23 -6.88
N VAL A 231 14.50 -17.97 -6.17
CA VAL A 231 15.96 -18.01 -6.44
C VAL A 231 16.23 -18.91 -7.66
N ASP A 232 15.49 -20.02 -7.77
CA ASP A 232 15.59 -20.95 -8.89
C ASP A 232 14.46 -20.71 -9.91
N PRO A 233 14.77 -20.31 -11.14
CA PRO A 233 13.78 -20.16 -12.21
C PRO A 233 13.04 -21.47 -12.55
N VAL A 234 13.66 -22.65 -12.35
CA VAL A 234 13.02 -23.94 -12.60
C VAL A 234 11.91 -24.20 -11.60
N GLU A 235 12.10 -23.83 -10.34
CA GLU A 235 11.06 -23.93 -9.31
C GLU A 235 9.87 -23.04 -9.64
N TYR A 236 10.11 -21.83 -10.13
CA TYR A 236 9.02 -20.95 -10.60
C TYR A 236 8.24 -21.59 -11.76
N GLU A 237 8.94 -22.10 -12.79
CA GLU A 237 8.29 -22.73 -13.95
C GLU A 237 7.43 -23.94 -13.57
N ARG A 238 7.79 -24.70 -12.53
CA ARG A 238 6.99 -25.82 -12.02
C ARG A 238 5.71 -25.36 -11.32
N ASN A 239 5.74 -24.21 -10.68
CA ASN A 239 4.63 -23.73 -9.87
C ASN A 239 3.71 -22.75 -10.61
N LYS A 240 4.21 -22.06 -11.64
CA LYS A 240 3.37 -21.16 -12.43
C LYS A 240 2.21 -21.90 -13.07
N GLY A 241 1.03 -21.32 -13.06
CA GLY A 241 -0.16 -21.87 -13.71
C GLY A 241 -0.82 -23.05 -12.99
N ILE A 242 -0.35 -23.48 -11.80
CA ILE A 242 -0.99 -24.56 -11.03
C ILE A 242 -2.42 -24.16 -10.64
N TYR A 243 -2.63 -22.91 -10.27
CA TYR A 243 -3.93 -22.38 -9.89
C TYR A 243 -4.36 -21.31 -10.88
N VAL A 244 -5.10 -21.72 -11.90
CA VAL A 244 -5.75 -20.78 -12.82
C VAL A 244 -7.25 -20.82 -12.55
N LEU A 245 -7.81 -19.72 -12.08
CA LEU A 245 -9.24 -19.56 -11.91
C LEU A 245 -9.88 -19.22 -13.25
N THR A 246 -10.76 -20.10 -13.72
CA THR A 246 -11.51 -19.94 -14.96
C THR A 246 -13.00 -19.85 -14.66
N ARG A 247 -13.79 -19.31 -15.58
CA ARG A 247 -15.26 -19.26 -15.46
C ARG A 247 -15.85 -20.64 -15.16
N ARG A 248 -15.37 -21.70 -15.84
CA ARG A 248 -15.84 -23.07 -15.64
C ARG A 248 -15.64 -23.60 -14.20
N LYS A 249 -14.55 -23.21 -13.55
CA LYS A 249 -14.30 -23.61 -12.14
C LYS A 249 -15.31 -22.97 -11.19
N LEU A 250 -15.83 -21.79 -11.53
CA LEU A 250 -16.82 -21.07 -10.75
C LEU A 250 -18.22 -21.69 -10.78
N ASP A 251 -18.48 -22.64 -11.66
CA ASP A 251 -19.77 -23.38 -11.68
C ASP A 251 -20.00 -24.17 -10.39
N ARG A 252 -18.94 -24.54 -9.68
CA ARG A 252 -18.98 -25.24 -8.39
C ARG A 252 -19.04 -24.34 -7.18
N ALA A 253 -18.85 -23.04 -7.36
CA ALA A 253 -18.80 -22.08 -6.27
C ALA A 253 -20.22 -21.68 -5.82
N LYS A 254 -20.32 -21.21 -4.58
CA LYS A 254 -21.56 -20.59 -4.09
C LYS A 254 -21.93 -19.39 -4.97
N PRO A 255 -23.23 -19.15 -5.20
CA PRO A 255 -23.67 -18.03 -6.05
C PRO A 255 -23.29 -16.65 -5.49
N ASP A 256 -23.09 -16.55 -4.18
CA ASP A 256 -22.74 -15.35 -3.44
C ASP A 256 -21.28 -15.31 -2.94
N MET A 257 -20.43 -16.25 -3.42
CA MET A 257 -19.00 -16.24 -3.08
C MET A 257 -18.34 -14.97 -3.61
N LEU A 258 -17.46 -14.37 -2.82
CA LEU A 258 -16.65 -13.22 -3.25
C LEU A 258 -15.28 -13.69 -3.74
N ILE A 259 -14.86 -13.19 -4.90
CA ILE A 259 -13.52 -13.43 -5.45
C ILE A 259 -12.70 -12.17 -5.28
N LEU A 260 -11.65 -12.27 -4.47
CA LEU A 260 -10.72 -11.18 -4.17
C LEU A 260 -9.33 -11.46 -4.76
N HIS A 261 -8.61 -10.40 -5.12
CA HIS A 261 -7.23 -10.46 -5.58
C HIS A 261 -6.52 -9.15 -5.27
N PRO A 262 -5.30 -9.13 -4.69
CA PRO A 262 -4.60 -7.88 -4.34
C PRO A 262 -4.04 -7.15 -5.56
N LEU A 263 -4.07 -7.78 -6.74
CA LEU A 263 -3.48 -7.27 -7.97
C LEU A 263 -1.95 -6.99 -7.87
N PRO A 264 -1.18 -6.98 -8.97
CA PRO A 264 -1.62 -7.29 -10.34
C PRO A 264 -1.89 -8.78 -10.51
N ARG A 265 -2.87 -9.15 -11.31
CA ARG A 265 -2.98 -10.51 -11.83
C ARG A 265 -2.12 -10.64 -13.10
N VAL A 266 -1.66 -11.83 -13.37
CA VAL A 266 -0.91 -12.19 -14.59
C VAL A 266 -1.66 -13.28 -15.36
N ASP A 267 -1.62 -14.51 -14.86
CA ASP A 267 -2.18 -15.70 -15.49
C ASP A 267 -3.06 -16.55 -14.55
N GLU A 268 -3.10 -16.21 -13.27
CA GLU A 268 -3.83 -16.97 -12.24
C GLU A 268 -5.35 -16.76 -12.25
N ILE A 269 -5.86 -15.78 -12.97
CA ILE A 269 -7.29 -15.56 -13.21
C ILE A 269 -7.50 -15.22 -14.68
N THR A 270 -8.29 -15.99 -15.40
CA THR A 270 -8.60 -15.74 -16.82
C THR A 270 -9.50 -14.51 -16.99
N VAL A 271 -9.43 -13.86 -18.15
CA VAL A 271 -10.15 -12.60 -18.42
C VAL A 271 -11.68 -12.78 -18.39
N ASP A 272 -12.17 -13.96 -18.78
CA ASP A 272 -13.61 -14.30 -18.76
C ASP A 272 -14.24 -14.33 -17.34
N VAL A 273 -13.40 -14.33 -16.30
CA VAL A 273 -13.85 -14.21 -14.90
C VAL A 273 -14.23 -12.77 -14.55
N ASP A 274 -13.73 -11.76 -15.28
CA ASP A 274 -14.02 -10.34 -15.00
C ASP A 274 -15.51 -10.02 -15.13
N ASP A 275 -16.24 -10.74 -15.99
CA ASP A 275 -17.67 -10.58 -16.20
C ASP A 275 -18.53 -11.34 -15.17
N ASP A 276 -17.89 -12.07 -14.24
CA ASP A 276 -18.62 -12.75 -13.17
C ASP A 276 -18.94 -11.75 -12.04
N PRO A 277 -20.20 -11.62 -11.60
CA PRO A 277 -20.59 -10.67 -10.55
C PRO A 277 -19.90 -10.94 -9.20
N ARG A 278 -19.35 -12.13 -9.00
CA ARG A 278 -18.56 -12.50 -7.82
C ARG A 278 -17.13 -11.98 -7.87
N ALA A 279 -16.63 -11.55 -9.04
CA ALA A 279 -15.27 -11.06 -9.26
C ALA A 279 -15.12 -9.59 -8.80
N VAL A 280 -15.09 -9.36 -7.50
CA VAL A 280 -15.08 -8.01 -6.92
C VAL A 280 -13.71 -7.33 -6.93
N PHE A 281 -12.65 -8.03 -7.34
CA PHE A 281 -11.30 -7.47 -7.47
C PHE A 281 -11.18 -6.48 -8.66
N SER A 282 -11.96 -6.66 -9.73
CA SER A 282 -11.95 -5.80 -10.91
C SER A 282 -12.78 -4.53 -10.72
N SER A 283 -13.84 -4.63 -9.94
CA SER A 283 -14.79 -3.54 -9.65
C SER A 283 -14.51 -2.81 -8.35
N ARG A 284 -13.40 -3.15 -7.66
CA ARG A 284 -13.01 -2.40 -6.43
C ARG A 284 -12.98 -0.93 -6.78
N PRO A 285 -13.86 -0.11 -6.23
CA PRO A 285 -13.75 1.32 -6.43
C PRO A 285 -12.35 1.73 -5.96
N ALA A 286 -11.69 2.61 -6.69
CA ALA A 286 -10.46 3.25 -6.24
C ALA A 286 -10.61 3.81 -4.80
N SER A 287 -11.86 4.03 -4.38
CA SER A 287 -12.30 4.30 -3.01
C SER A 287 -12.05 3.17 -2.01
N ALA A 288 -11.95 1.90 -2.38
CA ALA A 288 -11.74 0.83 -1.41
C ALA A 288 -10.30 0.80 -0.83
N CYS A 289 -9.31 1.29 -1.56
CA CYS A 289 -7.97 1.55 -1.02
C CYS A 289 -7.86 2.92 -0.33
N SER A 290 -8.78 3.85 -0.68
CA SER A 290 -8.82 5.21 -0.14
C SER A 290 -9.45 5.34 1.26
N PRO A 291 -10.45 4.55 1.67
CA PRO A 291 -11.17 4.80 2.94
C PRO A 291 -10.33 4.57 4.20
N ALA A 292 -9.31 3.70 4.11
CA ALA A 292 -8.45 3.42 5.26
C ALA A 292 -7.61 4.63 5.69
N TRP A 293 -7.23 5.45 4.74
CA TRP A 293 -6.39 6.62 4.96
C TRP A 293 -7.11 7.80 5.62
N PRO A 294 -8.30 8.22 5.16
CA PRO A 294 -9.05 9.30 5.81
C PRO A 294 -9.40 8.99 7.26
N CYS A 295 -9.74 7.72 7.55
CA CYS A 295 -10.04 7.29 8.89
C CYS A 295 -8.86 7.50 9.84
N TRP A 296 -7.63 7.29 9.35
CA TRP A 296 -6.44 7.45 10.17
C TRP A 296 -6.12 8.91 10.48
N SER A 297 -6.28 9.80 9.51
CA SER A 297 -6.01 11.24 9.66
C SER A 297 -7.01 11.95 10.59
N THR A 298 -8.23 11.41 10.72
CA THR A 298 -9.30 11.94 11.58
C THR A 298 -9.38 11.23 12.93
N TRP A 299 -8.46 10.29 13.22
CA TRP A 299 -8.46 9.54 14.48
C TRP A 299 -8.25 10.46 15.68
N PRO A 300 -9.09 10.38 16.73
CA PRO A 300 -8.89 11.16 17.94
C PRO A 300 -7.55 10.81 18.59
N PRO A 301 -6.83 11.79 19.18
CA PRO A 301 -5.61 11.51 19.93
C PRO A 301 -5.91 10.52 21.06
N SER A 302 -4.98 9.60 21.32
CA SER A 302 -5.13 8.63 22.40
C SER A 302 -5.44 9.33 23.72
N PRO A 303 -6.39 8.85 24.54
CA PRO A 303 -6.60 9.35 25.88
C PRO A 303 -5.28 9.25 26.67
N GLY A 304 -4.68 10.37 27.07
CA GLY A 304 -3.41 10.41 27.80
C GLY A 304 -2.18 10.88 27.00
N GLY A 305 -2.31 11.15 25.70
CA GLY A 305 -1.26 11.79 24.92
C GLY A 305 -1.13 13.26 25.31
N ARG A 306 0.05 13.68 25.78
CA ARG A 306 0.32 15.08 26.14
C ARG A 306 0.05 15.97 24.92
N THR A 307 -0.86 16.89 25.08
CA THR A 307 -1.15 17.94 24.14
C THR A 307 0.07 18.84 23.95
N GLY A 308 0.57 18.92 22.71
CA GLY A 308 1.17 20.09 22.14
C GLY A 308 2.50 20.57 22.73
N ILE A 309 3.58 20.23 22.04
CA ILE A 309 4.60 21.24 21.77
C ILE A 309 4.43 21.55 20.29
N SER A 310 3.76 22.66 19.97
CA SER A 310 3.79 23.23 18.62
C SER A 310 5.23 23.59 18.32
N PRO A 311 5.79 23.19 17.16
CA PRO A 311 7.12 23.63 16.78
C PRO A 311 7.18 25.16 16.75
N PRO A 312 8.25 25.80 17.22
CA PRO A 312 8.33 27.26 17.38
C PRO A 312 8.15 28.08 16.10
N TRP A 313 8.21 27.44 14.91
CA TRP A 313 7.96 28.10 13.62
C TRP A 313 6.49 28.23 13.24
N ARG A 314 5.55 27.54 13.93
CA ARG A 314 4.09 27.69 13.67
C ARG A 314 3.51 28.99 14.23
N SER A 315 4.22 29.70 15.10
CA SER A 315 3.79 30.96 15.70
C SER A 315 4.39 32.22 15.06
N ALA A 316 5.25 32.09 14.06
CA ALA A 316 5.76 33.22 13.31
C ALA A 316 4.78 33.62 12.20
N PRO A 317 4.38 34.91 12.08
CA PRO A 317 3.58 35.36 10.95
C PRO A 317 4.38 35.13 9.65
N SER A 318 3.71 34.61 8.63
CA SER A 318 4.29 34.39 7.30
C SER A 318 4.93 35.66 6.77
N PRO A 319 6.21 35.67 6.31
CA PRO A 319 6.81 36.82 5.67
C PRO A 319 6.19 37.18 4.33
N PHE A 320 5.19 36.41 3.87
CA PHE A 320 4.41 36.60 2.65
C PHE A 320 2.95 36.97 2.91
N ALA A 321 2.61 37.54 4.05
CA ALA A 321 1.29 38.11 4.22
C ALA A 321 1.13 39.30 3.25
N PRO A 322 0.07 39.34 2.40
CA PRO A 322 -0.12 40.44 1.49
C PRO A 322 -0.37 41.72 2.29
N THR A 323 0.43 42.74 2.04
CA THR A 323 0.21 44.11 2.51
C THR A 323 -1.13 44.61 1.99
N PRO A 324 -1.92 45.37 2.79
CA PRO A 324 -3.18 45.94 2.31
C PRO A 324 -2.94 46.83 1.12
N ALA A 325 -3.77 46.69 0.10
CA ALA A 325 -3.71 47.40 -1.15
C ALA A 325 -3.69 48.92 -0.96
N ALA A 326 -2.58 49.54 -1.41
CA ALA A 326 -2.56 50.99 -1.68
C ALA A 326 -3.25 51.26 -3.00
N SER A 327 -4.09 52.32 -3.03
CA SER A 327 -4.89 52.80 -4.12
C SER A 327 -4.13 52.99 -5.45
N PRO A 328 -4.77 52.87 -6.61
CA PRO A 328 -4.13 52.84 -7.91
C PRO A 328 -3.64 54.23 -8.33
N ARG A 329 -2.41 54.35 -8.79
CA ARG A 329 -1.90 55.46 -9.61
C ARG A 329 -1.89 55.05 -11.10
N PRO A 330 -2.05 56.02 -12.01
CA PRO A 330 -2.39 55.72 -13.41
C PRO A 330 -1.16 55.27 -14.24
N SER A 331 -1.50 54.50 -15.25
CA SER A 331 -0.73 53.88 -16.31
C SER A 331 0.37 54.69 -16.94
N THR A 332 1.58 54.11 -17.04
CA THR A 332 2.56 54.49 -18.06
C THR A 332 2.82 53.25 -18.93
N ILE A 333 2.58 53.46 -20.24
CA ILE A 333 2.61 52.49 -21.33
C ILE A 333 4.09 52.08 -21.57
N CYS A 334 4.39 50.79 -21.55
CA CYS A 334 5.62 50.20 -22.08
C CYS A 334 5.42 49.71 -23.52
N PRO A 335 6.36 49.97 -24.45
CA PRO A 335 6.26 49.54 -25.84
C PRO A 335 6.66 48.07 -26.06
N PRO A 336 6.28 47.50 -27.21
CA PRO A 336 6.37 46.04 -27.45
C PRO A 336 7.78 45.54 -27.79
N TRP A 337 8.13 44.39 -27.27
CA TRP A 337 9.38 43.71 -27.62
C TRP A 337 9.28 43.06 -29.02
N SER A 338 10.19 43.47 -29.88
CA SER A 338 10.40 42.93 -31.21
C SER A 338 11.18 41.61 -31.17
N LYS A 339 10.74 40.69 -32.02
CA LYS A 339 11.41 39.45 -32.36
C LYS A 339 12.84 39.67 -32.87
N LYS A 340 13.82 38.96 -32.35
CA LYS A 340 15.03 38.58 -33.10
C LYS A 340 15.36 37.12 -32.88
N SER A 341 15.24 36.38 -33.95
CA SER A 341 15.77 35.05 -34.21
C SER A 341 17.29 35.08 -34.26
N ALA A 342 17.97 34.11 -33.65
CA ALA A 342 19.31 33.70 -34.08
C ALA A 342 19.52 32.20 -33.81
N ALA A 343 19.81 31.54 -34.88
CA ALA A 343 20.15 30.13 -35.04
C ALA A 343 21.42 29.75 -34.28
N TRP A 344 21.44 28.50 -33.77
CA TRP A 344 22.69 27.78 -33.55
C TRP A 344 22.70 26.50 -34.38
N THR A 345 23.54 26.52 -35.38
CA THR A 345 23.88 25.40 -36.24
C THR A 345 25.03 24.58 -35.65
N ALA A 346 24.93 23.33 -35.87
CA ALA A 346 25.83 22.20 -35.73
C ALA A 346 27.36 22.45 -35.80
N ALA A 347 28.08 21.71 -34.98
CA ALA A 347 29.39 21.18 -35.37
C ALA A 347 29.49 19.74 -34.87
N ALA A 348 29.49 18.83 -35.82
CA ALA A 348 29.93 17.45 -35.69
C ALA A 348 31.45 17.38 -35.94
N SER A 349 32.12 16.46 -35.26
CA SER A 349 33.07 15.49 -35.82
C SER A 349 34.17 15.11 -34.84
N ALA A 350 34.19 13.83 -34.59
CA ALA A 350 35.27 12.88 -34.90
C ALA A 350 36.43 12.87 -33.88
N THR A 351 36.84 11.81 -33.28
CA THR A 351 37.43 10.55 -33.72
C THR A 351 37.94 9.74 -32.53
N ARG A 352 37.55 8.51 -32.46
CA ARG A 352 38.25 7.22 -32.24
C ARG A 352 39.31 7.04 -31.14
N PRO A 353 39.69 5.75 -30.87
CA PRO A 353 39.60 5.13 -29.54
C PRO A 353 41.01 4.70 -29.03
N CYS A 354 41.11 4.33 -27.80
CA CYS A 354 42.22 3.47 -27.33
C CYS A 354 41.79 2.59 -26.16
N ASP A 355 41.85 1.38 -26.39
CA ASP A 355 42.26 0.09 -25.87
C ASP A 355 42.63 -0.02 -24.37
N LYS A 356 42.07 -1.09 -23.80
CA LYS A 356 42.62 -2.15 -22.92
C LYS A 356 43.42 -1.76 -21.67
N ASP A 357 43.05 -2.25 -20.53
CA ASP A 357 43.36 -3.53 -19.90
C ASP A 357 43.06 -3.51 -18.38
N THR A 358 42.52 -4.64 -17.97
CA THR A 358 42.75 -5.35 -16.69
C THR A 358 42.78 -4.57 -15.38
N ASP A 359 41.86 -4.85 -14.47
CA ASP A 359 42.07 -5.65 -13.26
C ASP A 359 40.83 -5.66 -12.34
N GLN A 360 40.29 -6.81 -12.08
CA GLN A 360 39.63 -7.11 -10.81
C GLN A 360 40.71 -7.37 -9.74
N PRO A 361 40.49 -7.12 -8.44
CA PRO A 361 39.61 -8.00 -7.67
C PRO A 361 38.94 -7.40 -6.40
N SER A 362 38.14 -8.28 -5.82
CA SER A 362 37.76 -8.53 -4.44
C SER A 362 36.69 -7.65 -3.77
N LYS A 363 35.59 -8.33 -3.51
CA LYS A 363 35.02 -8.68 -2.19
C LYS A 363 35.31 -7.66 -1.09
N ASP A 364 34.21 -7.06 -0.63
CA ASP A 364 33.82 -7.12 0.78
C ASP A 364 32.51 -6.37 0.97
N ALA A 365 31.54 -7.05 1.58
CA ALA A 365 30.32 -6.46 2.11
C ALA A 365 30.63 -5.70 3.40
N PRO A 366 29.89 -4.68 3.72
CA PRO A 366 29.51 -4.39 5.10
C PRO A 366 28.00 -4.36 5.23
N VAL A 367 27.47 -5.20 6.04
CA VAL A 367 26.97 -5.09 7.40
C VAL A 367 26.29 -3.72 7.71
N PHE A 368 24.96 -3.81 7.78
CA PHE A 368 23.95 -3.00 8.46
C PHE A 368 23.69 -1.57 7.99
#